data_b7e6df4b00e4243c668f046fd48bfb13
#
_entry.id   b7e6df4b00e4243c668f046fd48bfb13
#
_cell.length_a   1.000
_cell.length_b   1.000
_cell.length_c   1.000
_cell.angle_alpha   90.00
_cell.angle_beta   90.00
_cell.angle_gamma   90.00
#
_symmetry.space_group_name_H-M   'P 1'
#
loop_
_entity.id
_entity.type
_entity.pdbx_description
1 polymer ?
#
loop_
_entity_poly.entity_id
_entity_poly.type
_entity_poly.pdbx_seq_one_letter_code
_entity_poly.pdbx_strand_id
1 'polypeptide(L)'
;MFGKTRHIHIIGIGGAGLSGITEILLDLGFHVTGSDIQESYTTEHLRARGATIYYGHAASHIQGADVIVISPAIPPDNSELLAAETQKIPIVRGAEMLNEITRMRYSVAVSGTHGKTTTTAMTATVLSSLDPTVVVGGKLMNGSHAQSGEGDVMVIEADEAYGSIEMFYPTVAVVTSVDADHLDYYNSVDEIGETFLKFINKVPFYGAAVLCLDAENIQKFIPRVKKRYITYGLETRADLVAEGITVEGPTSRYRVRKNGHVYGEIHLKMPGRHNISNSLAAVAVGLELDIPFDNIRKKLESFQGVHRRFEVLGEANNIIVVDDYAHNPAKLKAALSGTRDGYKRRIVAVFQPHRYQRVRDLADEFSRSFYQADVLIVTSIYSAGEAPIENVTAEKLAQSIQAHGHRQVLYVPDTDKITDILMEITQPEDIVITLGAGDISKVGREFFRRLQASS
;
A
#
# COMPACT_ATOMS: atom_id res chain seq x y z
N MET A 1 29.46 -4.90 -3.81
CA MET A 1 28.10 -4.64 -4.30
C MET A 1 27.96 -5.34 -5.65
N PHE A 2 27.13 -5.14 -6.57
CA PHE A 2 26.89 -5.96 -7.80
C PHE A 2 28.11 -6.24 -8.71
N GLY A 3 29.23 -6.65 -8.17
CA GLY A 3 30.43 -7.02 -8.90
C GLY A 3 30.98 -5.87 -9.74
N LYS A 4 31.00 -6.05 -11.06
CA LYS A 4 31.48 -5.04 -12.03
C LYS A 4 30.39 -4.08 -12.54
N THR A 5 29.13 -4.31 -12.22
CA THR A 5 28.00 -3.46 -12.65
C THR A 5 28.18 -2.03 -12.15
N ARG A 6 28.05 -1.07 -13.04
CA ARG A 6 28.13 0.37 -12.76
C ARG A 6 26.97 1.14 -13.36
N HIS A 7 26.49 0.73 -14.52
CA HIS A 7 25.44 1.39 -15.25
C HIS A 7 24.18 0.52 -15.31
N ILE A 8 23.10 1.02 -14.77
CA ILE A 8 21.79 0.35 -14.71
C ILE A 8 20.81 1.16 -15.53
N HIS A 9 20.16 0.54 -16.51
CA HIS A 9 19.09 1.18 -17.29
C HIS A 9 17.73 0.62 -16.89
N ILE A 10 16.74 1.51 -16.68
CA ILE A 10 15.41 1.17 -16.16
C ILE A 10 14.34 1.53 -17.17
N ILE A 11 13.63 0.54 -17.71
CA ILE A 11 12.52 0.76 -18.65
C ILE A 11 11.22 0.91 -17.86
N GLY A 12 10.54 2.06 -18.01
CA GLY A 12 9.38 2.46 -17.20
C GLY A 12 9.79 3.07 -15.85
N ILE A 13 10.85 3.87 -15.85
CA ILE A 13 11.52 4.42 -14.65
C ILE A 13 10.60 5.27 -13.75
N GLY A 14 9.58 5.93 -14.32
CA GLY A 14 8.60 6.74 -13.59
C GLY A 14 7.50 5.93 -12.89
N GLY A 15 7.45 4.62 -13.11
CA GLY A 15 6.49 3.73 -12.47
C GLY A 15 6.70 3.64 -10.95
N ALA A 16 5.60 3.55 -10.18
CA ALA A 16 5.63 3.57 -8.71
C ALA A 16 6.59 2.54 -8.09
N GLY A 17 6.66 1.32 -8.66
CA GLY A 17 7.56 0.27 -8.15
C GLY A 17 9.02 0.50 -8.50
N LEU A 18 9.32 1.09 -9.67
CA LEU A 18 10.70 1.27 -10.14
C LEU A 18 11.32 2.59 -9.67
N SER A 19 10.52 3.63 -9.46
CA SER A 19 11.04 4.92 -9.00
C SER A 19 11.74 4.83 -7.64
N GLY A 20 11.18 4.11 -6.68
CA GLY A 20 11.81 3.89 -5.38
C GLY A 20 13.11 3.09 -5.48
N ILE A 21 13.16 2.07 -6.34
CA ILE A 21 14.39 1.30 -6.64
C ILE A 21 15.44 2.22 -7.27
N THR A 22 15.03 3.09 -8.21
CA THR A 22 15.89 4.08 -8.85
C THR A 22 16.56 5.00 -7.83
N GLU A 23 15.78 5.54 -6.89
CA GLU A 23 16.30 6.41 -5.83
C GLU A 23 17.40 5.72 -5.02
N ILE A 24 17.17 4.47 -4.60
CA ILE A 24 18.16 3.69 -3.85
C ILE A 24 19.40 3.41 -4.67
N LEU A 25 19.26 3.05 -5.95
CA LEU A 25 20.40 2.78 -6.81
C LEU A 25 21.27 4.03 -7.02
N LEU A 26 20.65 5.21 -7.13
CA LEU A 26 21.36 6.49 -7.19
C LEU A 26 22.13 6.75 -5.89
N ASP A 27 21.50 6.54 -4.72
CA ASP A 27 22.14 6.72 -3.40
C ASP A 27 23.29 5.71 -3.17
N LEU A 28 23.18 4.51 -3.75
CA LEU A 28 24.25 3.52 -3.76
C LEU A 28 25.38 3.86 -4.74
N GLY A 29 25.28 4.97 -5.47
CA GLY A 29 26.33 5.49 -6.37
C GLY A 29 26.35 4.82 -7.75
N PHE A 30 25.27 4.16 -8.17
CA PHE A 30 25.19 3.64 -9.55
C PHE A 30 24.89 4.77 -10.53
N HIS A 31 25.45 4.64 -11.75
CA HIS A 31 24.99 5.44 -12.88
C HIS A 31 23.64 4.87 -13.34
N VAL A 32 22.57 5.64 -13.18
CA VAL A 32 21.23 5.22 -13.55
C VAL A 32 20.73 6.02 -14.74
N THR A 33 20.36 5.30 -15.79
CA THR A 33 19.60 5.84 -16.92
C THR A 33 18.24 5.15 -16.98
N GLY A 34 17.28 5.72 -17.68
CA GLY A 34 16.01 5.05 -17.87
C GLY A 34 15.11 5.73 -18.89
N SER A 35 14.06 5.05 -19.26
CA SER A 35 13.06 5.54 -20.20
C SER A 35 11.65 5.48 -19.62
N ASP A 36 10.78 6.38 -20.06
CA ASP A 36 9.35 6.37 -19.78
C ASP A 36 8.58 6.89 -20.99
N ILE A 37 7.28 6.56 -21.09
CA ILE A 37 6.44 7.01 -22.22
C ILE A 37 6.14 8.51 -22.18
N GLN A 38 6.15 9.12 -20.99
CA GLN A 38 5.81 10.52 -20.79
C GLN A 38 6.52 11.14 -19.60
N GLU A 39 6.61 12.47 -19.64
CA GLU A 39 7.07 13.26 -18.51
C GLU A 39 6.05 13.21 -17.36
N SER A 40 6.56 13.15 -16.14
CA SER A 40 5.75 13.13 -14.92
C SER A 40 6.52 13.78 -13.76
N TYR A 41 5.81 14.14 -12.69
CA TYR A 41 6.46 14.60 -11.45
C TYR A 41 7.54 13.62 -10.97
N THR A 42 7.28 12.31 -11.08
CA THR A 42 8.22 11.25 -10.66
C THR A 42 9.49 11.26 -11.51
N THR A 43 9.36 11.34 -12.84
CA THR A 43 10.54 11.37 -13.73
C THR A 43 11.36 12.64 -13.53
N GLU A 44 10.74 13.79 -13.32
CA GLU A 44 11.44 15.04 -13.01
C GLU A 44 12.17 15.00 -11.67
N HIS A 45 11.54 14.41 -10.65
CA HIS A 45 12.18 14.18 -9.35
C HIS A 45 13.43 13.31 -9.47
N LEU A 46 13.35 12.20 -10.21
CA LEU A 46 14.50 11.30 -10.44
C LEU A 46 15.62 11.97 -11.25
N ARG A 47 15.26 12.80 -12.26
CA ARG A 47 16.22 13.59 -13.01
C ARG A 47 16.95 14.58 -12.11
N ALA A 48 16.24 15.27 -11.23
CA ALA A 48 16.85 16.18 -10.25
C ALA A 48 17.80 15.47 -9.27
N ARG A 49 17.59 14.17 -9.03
CA ARG A 49 18.47 13.33 -8.22
C ARG A 49 19.66 12.73 -8.97
N GLY A 50 19.79 12.97 -10.27
CA GLY A 50 20.93 12.55 -11.07
C GLY A 50 20.68 11.41 -12.06
N ALA A 51 19.44 10.93 -12.22
CA ALA A 51 19.10 9.97 -13.27
C ALA A 51 19.09 10.64 -14.65
N THR A 52 19.59 9.94 -15.68
CA THR A 52 19.41 10.36 -17.08
C THR A 52 18.13 9.72 -17.62
N ILE A 53 17.15 10.53 -18.01
CA ILE A 53 15.82 10.04 -18.41
C ILE A 53 15.53 10.39 -19.86
N TYR A 54 15.11 9.37 -20.62
CA TYR A 54 14.66 9.47 -21.99
C TYR A 54 13.14 9.35 -22.05
N TYR A 55 12.49 10.10 -22.94
CA TYR A 55 11.07 9.97 -23.22
C TYR A 55 10.83 9.23 -24.53
N GLY A 56 9.91 8.25 -24.49
CA GLY A 56 9.75 7.23 -25.50
C GLY A 56 10.79 6.10 -25.34
N HIS A 57 10.72 5.10 -26.22
CA HIS A 57 11.58 3.93 -26.17
C HIS A 57 12.39 3.80 -27.46
N ALA A 58 13.71 3.67 -27.36
CA ALA A 58 14.60 3.48 -28.48
C ALA A 58 15.79 2.58 -28.12
N ALA A 59 16.19 1.71 -29.04
CA ALA A 59 17.32 0.78 -28.85
C ALA A 59 18.64 1.48 -28.45
N SER A 60 18.82 2.76 -28.77
CA SER A 60 20.00 3.54 -28.42
C SER A 60 20.06 3.94 -26.96
N HIS A 61 18.96 3.94 -26.22
CA HIS A 61 18.91 4.38 -24.83
C HIS A 61 19.66 3.45 -23.87
N ILE A 62 19.79 2.16 -24.24
CA ILE A 62 20.47 1.16 -23.40
C ILE A 62 21.98 1.10 -23.63
N GLN A 63 22.56 2.01 -24.42
CA GLN A 63 23.97 1.97 -24.76
C GLN A 63 24.86 2.09 -23.53
N GLY A 64 25.73 1.11 -23.32
CA GLY A 64 26.66 1.05 -22.19
C GLY A 64 26.03 0.58 -20.89
N ALA A 65 24.76 0.15 -20.89
CA ALA A 65 24.14 -0.44 -19.70
C ALA A 65 24.72 -1.84 -19.42
N ASP A 66 25.01 -2.09 -18.14
CA ASP A 66 25.47 -3.40 -17.67
C ASP A 66 24.29 -4.34 -17.36
N VAL A 67 23.13 -3.79 -17.03
CA VAL A 67 21.89 -4.51 -16.73
C VAL A 67 20.68 -3.63 -17.04
N ILE A 68 19.62 -4.26 -17.50
CA ILE A 68 18.31 -3.64 -17.76
C ILE A 68 17.33 -4.07 -16.65
N VAL A 69 16.62 -3.10 -16.07
CA VAL A 69 15.56 -3.37 -15.11
C VAL A 69 14.22 -3.03 -15.75
N ILE A 70 13.25 -3.95 -15.66
CA ILE A 70 11.94 -3.77 -16.30
C ILE A 70 10.78 -3.88 -15.31
N SER A 71 9.70 -3.13 -15.61
CA SER A 71 8.38 -3.33 -15.01
C SER A 71 7.62 -4.46 -15.72
N PRO A 72 6.72 -5.19 -15.04
CA PRO A 72 5.80 -6.13 -15.69
C PRO A 72 4.89 -5.48 -16.74
N ALA A 73 4.72 -4.16 -16.72
CA ALA A 73 3.90 -3.42 -17.67
C ALA A 73 4.60 -3.19 -19.02
N ILE A 74 5.89 -3.49 -19.15
CA ILE A 74 6.64 -3.32 -20.41
C ILE A 74 6.27 -4.43 -21.37
N PRO A 75 5.75 -4.10 -22.59
CA PRO A 75 5.37 -5.11 -23.57
C PRO A 75 6.61 -5.82 -24.15
N PRO A 76 6.46 -7.10 -24.57
CA PRO A 76 7.59 -7.90 -25.09
C PRO A 76 8.23 -7.35 -26.35
N ASP A 77 7.51 -6.55 -27.12
CA ASP A 77 7.95 -5.92 -28.38
C ASP A 77 8.63 -4.55 -28.15
N ASN A 78 8.90 -4.16 -26.91
CA ASN A 78 9.59 -2.91 -26.59
C ASN A 78 10.98 -2.89 -27.23
N SER A 79 11.33 -1.79 -27.92
CA SER A 79 12.57 -1.66 -28.70
C SER A 79 13.85 -1.74 -27.85
N GLU A 80 13.82 -1.28 -26.61
CA GLU A 80 14.92 -1.35 -25.67
C GLU A 80 15.11 -2.77 -25.15
N LEU A 81 14.00 -3.48 -24.87
CA LEU A 81 14.01 -4.88 -24.45
C LEU A 81 14.60 -5.78 -25.52
N LEU A 82 14.12 -5.65 -26.76
CA LEU A 82 14.64 -6.41 -27.92
C LEU A 82 16.12 -6.13 -28.19
N ALA A 83 16.56 -4.87 -28.03
CA ALA A 83 17.96 -4.49 -28.17
C ALA A 83 18.82 -5.12 -27.06
N ALA A 84 18.35 -5.15 -25.81
CA ALA A 84 19.03 -5.78 -24.70
C ALA A 84 19.22 -7.29 -24.92
N GLU A 85 18.19 -7.99 -25.37
CA GLU A 85 18.26 -9.42 -25.73
C GLU A 85 19.30 -9.67 -26.84
N THR A 86 19.29 -8.84 -27.89
CA THR A 86 20.22 -8.94 -29.01
C THR A 86 21.67 -8.74 -28.58
N GLN A 87 21.90 -7.78 -27.67
CA GLN A 87 23.22 -7.46 -27.13
C GLN A 87 23.63 -8.37 -25.95
N LYS A 88 22.74 -9.28 -25.51
CA LYS A 88 22.92 -10.18 -24.36
C LYS A 88 23.20 -9.42 -23.05
N ILE A 89 22.60 -8.25 -22.90
CA ILE A 89 22.64 -7.51 -21.63
C ILE A 89 21.65 -8.22 -20.67
N PRO A 90 22.03 -8.52 -19.42
CA PRO A 90 21.11 -9.12 -18.44
C PRO A 90 19.86 -8.28 -18.24
N ILE A 91 18.70 -8.92 -18.24
CA ILE A 91 17.41 -8.30 -18.02
C ILE A 91 16.83 -8.87 -16.71
N VAL A 92 16.48 -8.00 -15.77
CA VAL A 92 15.92 -8.37 -14.47
C VAL A 92 14.61 -7.62 -14.22
N ARG A 93 13.70 -8.22 -13.47
CA ARG A 93 12.49 -7.53 -13.03
C ARG A 93 12.78 -6.60 -11.87
N GLY A 94 11.96 -5.55 -11.69
CA GLY A 94 12.11 -4.62 -10.56
C GLY A 94 12.12 -5.33 -9.21
N ALA A 95 11.23 -6.32 -8.99
CA ALA A 95 11.21 -7.11 -7.75
C ALA A 95 12.50 -7.93 -7.54
N GLU A 96 13.11 -8.43 -8.61
CA GLU A 96 14.39 -9.14 -8.56
C GLU A 96 15.52 -8.18 -8.18
N MET A 97 15.59 -6.99 -8.80
CA MET A 97 16.56 -5.96 -8.43
C MET A 97 16.39 -5.53 -6.96
N LEU A 98 15.17 -5.31 -6.52
CA LEU A 98 14.89 -4.97 -5.12
C LEU A 98 15.33 -6.10 -4.18
N ASN A 99 15.11 -7.38 -4.54
CA ASN A 99 15.60 -8.50 -3.76
C ASN A 99 17.11 -8.54 -3.65
N GLU A 100 17.84 -8.28 -4.75
CA GLU A 100 19.30 -8.22 -4.70
C GLU A 100 19.80 -7.10 -3.76
N ILE A 101 19.10 -5.96 -3.72
CA ILE A 101 19.40 -4.88 -2.77
C ILE A 101 19.12 -5.33 -1.33
N THR A 102 17.97 -6.00 -1.09
CA THR A 102 17.58 -6.45 0.27
C THR A 102 18.51 -7.50 0.84
N ARG A 103 19.08 -8.38 0.00
CA ARG A 103 20.02 -9.41 0.44
C ARG A 103 21.33 -8.87 1.03
N MET A 104 21.62 -7.60 0.83
CA MET A 104 22.84 -6.96 1.36
C MET A 104 22.63 -6.35 2.75
N ARG A 105 21.42 -6.37 3.30
CA ARG A 105 21.06 -5.73 4.56
C ARG A 105 20.20 -6.66 5.42
N TYR A 106 20.07 -6.35 6.71
CA TYR A 106 19.08 -7.00 7.56
C TYR A 106 17.68 -6.54 7.10
N SER A 107 16.99 -7.40 6.37
CA SER A 107 15.76 -7.01 5.69
C SER A 107 14.50 -7.41 6.45
N VAL A 108 13.58 -6.46 6.59
CA VAL A 108 12.21 -6.65 7.06
C VAL A 108 11.30 -6.49 5.85
N ALA A 109 10.69 -7.58 5.37
CA ALA A 109 9.76 -7.53 4.26
C ALA A 109 8.32 -7.69 4.76
N VAL A 110 7.50 -6.68 4.50
CA VAL A 110 6.08 -6.64 4.89
C VAL A 110 5.23 -6.99 3.70
N SER A 111 4.48 -8.08 3.80
CA SER A 111 3.55 -8.55 2.79
C SER A 111 2.16 -8.83 3.38
N GLY A 112 1.21 -9.20 2.52
CA GLY A 112 -0.17 -9.49 2.87
C GLY A 112 -1.14 -8.79 1.93
N THR A 113 -2.33 -9.33 1.76
CA THR A 113 -3.33 -8.77 0.85
C THR A 113 -3.72 -7.33 1.24
N HIS A 114 -3.77 -7.04 2.56
CA HIS A 114 -4.15 -5.75 3.12
C HIS A 114 -3.13 -5.25 4.14
N GLY A 115 -3.06 -3.92 4.34
CA GLY A 115 -2.23 -3.33 5.39
C GLY A 115 -0.74 -3.19 5.08
N LYS A 116 -0.22 -3.74 3.98
CA LYS A 116 1.21 -3.70 3.59
C LYS A 116 1.86 -2.33 3.79
N THR A 117 1.40 -1.34 3.05
CA THR A 117 2.00 0.01 3.02
C THR A 117 2.00 0.68 4.40
N THR A 118 0.89 0.62 5.12
CA THR A 118 0.76 1.22 6.45
C THR A 118 1.69 0.51 7.45
N THR A 119 1.72 -0.82 7.42
CA THR A 119 2.60 -1.61 8.30
C THR A 119 4.07 -1.37 7.99
N THR A 120 4.44 -1.28 6.70
CA THR A 120 5.82 -0.96 6.27
C THR A 120 6.24 0.41 6.80
N ALA A 121 5.39 1.44 6.64
CA ALA A 121 5.66 2.79 7.12
C ALA A 121 5.73 2.88 8.65
N MET A 122 4.83 2.20 9.38
CA MET A 122 4.88 2.11 10.84
C MET A 122 6.16 1.39 11.31
N THR A 123 6.53 0.29 10.66
CA THR A 123 7.76 -0.45 10.96
C THR A 123 8.99 0.41 10.73
N ALA A 124 9.06 1.11 9.60
CA ALA A 124 10.14 2.05 9.31
C ALA A 124 10.24 3.16 10.36
N THR A 125 9.09 3.69 10.81
CA THR A 125 9.03 4.69 11.89
C THR A 125 9.54 4.13 13.21
N VAL A 126 9.14 2.93 13.60
CA VAL A 126 9.61 2.24 14.80
C VAL A 126 11.13 2.03 14.75
N LEU A 127 11.65 1.63 13.61
CA LEU A 127 13.07 1.34 13.41
C LEU A 127 13.91 2.57 13.04
N SER A 128 13.34 3.78 13.06
CA SER A 128 14.04 5.01 12.63
C SER A 128 15.33 5.33 13.38
N SER A 129 15.52 4.80 14.61
CA SER A 129 16.80 4.90 15.34
C SER A 129 17.93 4.08 14.73
N LEU A 130 17.60 3.11 13.87
CA LEU A 130 18.55 2.30 13.11
C LEU A 130 18.84 2.86 11.73
N ASP A 131 18.29 4.03 11.40
CA ASP A 131 18.42 4.71 10.11
C ASP A 131 18.19 3.78 8.91
N PRO A 132 16.98 3.16 8.79
CA PRO A 132 16.73 2.14 7.77
C PRO A 132 16.57 2.72 6.37
N THR A 133 16.98 1.95 5.35
CA THR A 133 16.48 2.16 3.99
C THR A 133 15.05 1.62 3.90
N VAL A 134 14.14 2.41 3.33
CA VAL A 134 12.70 2.09 3.27
C VAL A 134 12.21 2.10 1.83
N VAL A 135 11.42 1.10 1.43
CA VAL A 135 10.73 1.06 0.13
C VAL A 135 9.26 0.71 0.35
N VAL A 136 8.37 1.56 -0.14
CA VAL A 136 6.92 1.34 -0.05
C VAL A 136 6.26 1.37 -1.43
N GLY A 137 5.21 0.60 -1.62
CA GLY A 137 4.40 0.63 -2.85
C GLY A 137 3.56 1.91 -2.98
N GLY A 138 3.19 2.51 -1.85
CA GLY A 138 2.52 3.82 -1.77
C GLY A 138 3.52 4.97 -1.72
N LYS A 139 3.06 6.16 -1.28
CA LYS A 139 3.94 7.31 -1.02
C LYS A 139 4.02 7.58 0.47
N LEU A 140 5.24 7.74 0.97
CA LEU A 140 5.50 8.28 2.30
C LEU A 140 5.04 9.75 2.38
N MET A 141 4.93 10.31 3.59
CA MET A 141 4.49 11.69 3.78
C MET A 141 5.41 12.74 3.13
N ASN A 142 6.66 12.39 2.84
CA ASN A 142 7.59 13.21 2.06
C ASN A 142 7.36 13.15 0.53
N GLY A 143 6.37 12.37 0.08
CA GLY A 143 6.00 12.21 -1.34
C GLY A 143 6.82 11.18 -2.12
N SER A 144 7.85 10.57 -1.50
CA SER A 144 8.70 9.56 -2.13
C SER A 144 8.17 8.13 -1.91
N HIS A 145 8.53 7.22 -2.81
CA HIS A 145 8.33 5.77 -2.70
C HIS A 145 9.46 5.07 -1.94
N ALA A 146 10.58 5.74 -1.75
CA ALA A 146 11.72 5.22 -1.00
C ALA A 146 12.37 6.31 -0.14
N GLN A 147 13.08 5.87 0.87
CA GLN A 147 13.93 6.69 1.71
C GLN A 147 15.20 5.89 1.98
N SER A 148 16.34 6.38 1.53
CA SER A 148 17.62 5.78 1.87
C SER A 148 18.03 6.13 3.29
N GLY A 149 18.57 5.13 3.99
CA GLY A 149 19.22 5.27 5.28
C GLY A 149 20.62 4.67 5.24
N GLU A 150 21.49 5.11 6.13
CA GLU A 150 22.88 4.65 6.24
C GLU A 150 23.01 3.38 7.09
N GLY A 151 21.96 2.99 7.81
CA GLY A 151 21.94 1.81 8.68
C GLY A 151 21.90 0.50 7.91
N ASP A 152 22.21 -0.60 8.61
CA ASP A 152 22.23 -1.95 8.04
C ASP A 152 20.83 -2.58 7.88
N VAL A 153 19.77 -1.87 8.26
CA VAL A 153 18.38 -2.35 8.18
C VAL A 153 17.71 -1.83 6.91
N MET A 154 16.91 -2.69 6.29
CA MET A 154 16.05 -2.32 5.18
C MET A 154 14.61 -2.78 5.45
N VAL A 155 13.65 -1.88 5.29
CA VAL A 155 12.21 -2.17 5.44
C VAL A 155 11.55 -2.02 4.09
N ILE A 156 10.96 -3.11 3.58
CA ILE A 156 10.34 -3.11 2.26
C ILE A 156 8.89 -3.57 2.31
N GLU A 157 8.09 -3.00 1.43
CA GLU A 157 6.80 -3.56 1.06
C GLU A 157 7.00 -4.61 -0.04
N ALA A 158 6.64 -5.87 0.25
CA ALA A 158 6.74 -6.99 -0.68
C ALA A 158 5.33 -7.33 -1.20
N ASP A 159 5.08 -7.04 -2.48
CA ASP A 159 3.79 -7.30 -3.12
C ASP A 159 3.69 -8.76 -3.57
N GLU A 160 2.54 -9.38 -3.35
CA GLU A 160 2.23 -10.74 -3.79
C GLU A 160 1.82 -10.85 -5.26
N ALA A 161 1.52 -9.73 -5.91
CA ALA A 161 1.10 -9.71 -7.30
C ALA A 161 2.09 -10.48 -8.20
N TYR A 162 1.54 -11.31 -9.09
CA TYR A 162 2.33 -12.14 -10.02
C TYR A 162 3.39 -13.04 -9.36
N GLY A 163 3.16 -13.46 -8.09
CA GLY A 163 4.09 -14.29 -7.34
C GLY A 163 5.40 -13.62 -6.94
N SER A 164 5.51 -12.30 -7.07
CA SER A 164 6.77 -11.56 -6.86
C SER A 164 7.36 -11.72 -5.46
N ILE A 165 6.55 -11.96 -4.43
CA ILE A 165 7.06 -12.22 -3.07
C ILE A 165 7.92 -13.47 -3.00
N GLU A 166 7.77 -14.43 -3.92
CA GLU A 166 8.63 -15.61 -3.96
C GLU A 166 10.09 -15.30 -4.32
N MET A 167 10.39 -14.11 -4.81
CA MET A 167 11.76 -13.69 -5.10
C MET A 167 12.51 -13.24 -3.83
N PHE A 168 11.81 -12.81 -2.77
CA PHE A 168 12.43 -12.25 -1.58
C PHE A 168 12.90 -13.31 -0.58
N TYR A 169 14.02 -13.01 0.09
CA TYR A 169 14.64 -13.79 1.17
C TYR A 169 14.82 -12.89 2.41
N PRO A 170 13.74 -12.48 3.07
CA PRO A 170 13.82 -11.53 4.17
C PRO A 170 14.41 -12.16 5.42
N THR A 171 15.07 -11.34 6.26
CA THR A 171 15.46 -11.74 7.61
C THR A 171 14.23 -11.80 8.52
N VAL A 172 13.33 -10.81 8.39
CA VAL A 172 12.02 -10.82 9.05
C VAL A 172 10.93 -10.73 7.99
N ALA A 173 10.05 -11.73 7.95
CA ALA A 173 8.87 -11.76 7.07
C ALA A 173 7.63 -11.37 7.87
N VAL A 174 6.98 -10.26 7.53
CA VAL A 174 5.71 -9.86 8.12
C VAL A 174 4.57 -10.21 7.17
N VAL A 175 3.54 -10.93 7.64
CA VAL A 175 2.33 -11.23 6.85
C VAL A 175 1.12 -10.73 7.61
N THR A 176 0.45 -9.72 7.04
CA THR A 176 -0.66 -9.01 7.68
C THR A 176 -2.01 -9.67 7.44
N SER A 177 -2.23 -10.22 6.27
CA SER A 177 -3.45 -10.93 5.88
C SER A 177 -3.21 -11.79 4.64
N VAL A 178 -4.08 -12.78 4.40
CA VAL A 178 -4.14 -13.57 3.18
C VAL A 178 -5.59 -13.72 2.76
N ASP A 179 -5.99 -13.00 1.72
CA ASP A 179 -7.36 -12.96 1.21
C ASP A 179 -7.37 -13.06 -0.31
N ALA A 180 -8.57 -13.16 -0.90
CA ALA A 180 -8.75 -13.18 -2.35
C ALA A 180 -8.37 -11.82 -2.96
N ASP A 181 -7.22 -11.75 -3.60
CA ASP A 181 -6.80 -10.63 -4.46
C ASP A 181 -5.95 -11.22 -5.61
N HIS A 182 -5.75 -10.47 -6.67
CA HIS A 182 -4.97 -10.91 -7.84
C HIS A 182 -5.44 -12.25 -8.45
N LEU A 183 -6.77 -12.48 -8.49
CA LEU A 183 -7.37 -13.68 -9.06
C LEU A 183 -7.23 -13.75 -10.60
N ASP A 184 -6.68 -12.72 -11.23
CA ASP A 184 -6.18 -12.72 -12.60
C ASP A 184 -4.89 -13.53 -12.77
N TYR A 185 -4.18 -13.78 -11.67
CA TYR A 185 -2.94 -14.57 -11.64
C TYR A 185 -3.09 -15.86 -10.82
N TYR A 186 -3.72 -15.80 -9.65
CA TYR A 186 -3.94 -16.95 -8.76
C TYR A 186 -5.30 -17.61 -9.04
N ASN A 187 -5.34 -18.93 -9.06
CA ASN A 187 -6.59 -19.67 -9.28
C ASN A 187 -7.46 -19.77 -8.01
N SER A 188 -6.87 -19.59 -6.82
CA SER A 188 -7.57 -19.71 -5.55
C SER A 188 -6.85 -19.01 -4.40
N VAL A 189 -7.57 -18.77 -3.29
CA VAL A 189 -6.99 -18.27 -2.03
C VAL A 189 -5.97 -19.25 -1.46
N ASP A 190 -6.16 -20.56 -1.66
CA ASP A 190 -5.20 -21.57 -1.21
C ASP A 190 -3.86 -21.44 -1.96
N GLU A 191 -3.87 -21.15 -3.27
CA GLU A 191 -2.65 -20.91 -4.03
C GLU A 191 -1.92 -19.64 -3.56
N ILE A 192 -2.68 -18.58 -3.24
CA ILE A 192 -2.14 -17.38 -2.58
C ILE A 192 -1.47 -17.79 -1.26
N GLY A 193 -2.13 -18.59 -0.43
CA GLY A 193 -1.60 -19.12 0.84
C GLY A 193 -0.30 -19.89 0.67
N GLU A 194 -0.19 -20.73 -0.37
CA GLU A 194 1.05 -21.45 -0.69
C GLU A 194 2.22 -20.50 -1.02
N THR A 195 1.94 -19.44 -1.76
CA THR A 195 2.93 -18.40 -2.09
C THR A 195 3.43 -17.69 -0.82
N PHE A 196 2.54 -17.32 0.10
CA PHE A 196 2.92 -16.75 1.40
C PHE A 196 3.68 -17.75 2.25
N LEU A 197 3.28 -19.02 2.29
CA LEU A 197 3.99 -20.06 3.03
C LEU A 197 5.42 -20.27 2.52
N LYS A 198 5.62 -20.25 1.20
CA LYS A 198 6.96 -20.29 0.61
C LYS A 198 7.80 -19.08 1.04
N PHE A 199 7.22 -17.87 0.98
CA PHE A 199 7.87 -16.65 1.43
C PHE A 199 8.30 -16.71 2.90
N ILE A 200 7.42 -17.11 3.81
CA ILE A 200 7.68 -17.29 5.24
C ILE A 200 8.81 -18.29 5.46
N ASN A 201 8.79 -19.43 4.75
CA ASN A 201 9.77 -20.48 4.91
C ASN A 201 11.17 -20.16 4.33
N LYS A 202 11.34 -19.00 3.68
CA LYS A 202 12.66 -18.49 3.25
C LYS A 202 13.41 -17.70 4.33
N VAL A 203 12.75 -17.35 5.43
CA VAL A 203 13.38 -16.69 6.57
C VAL A 203 14.56 -17.54 7.07
N PRO A 204 15.75 -16.96 7.32
CA PRO A 204 16.92 -17.69 7.82
C PRO A 204 16.71 -18.18 9.25
N PHE A 205 17.58 -19.06 9.73
CA PHE A 205 17.46 -19.64 11.08
C PHE A 205 17.55 -18.62 12.22
N TYR A 206 18.18 -17.48 11.98
CA TYR A 206 18.34 -16.37 12.93
C TYR A 206 17.26 -15.29 12.80
N GLY A 207 16.38 -15.43 11.81
CA GLY A 207 15.26 -14.51 11.58
C GLY A 207 13.94 -14.97 12.18
N ALA A 208 12.85 -14.27 11.87
CA ALA A 208 11.50 -14.62 12.32
C ALA A 208 10.42 -14.26 11.30
N ALA A 209 9.29 -14.96 11.33
CA ALA A 209 8.07 -14.53 10.69
C ALA A 209 7.14 -13.86 11.72
N VAL A 210 6.50 -12.76 11.35
CA VAL A 210 5.50 -12.03 12.16
C VAL A 210 4.15 -12.20 11.47
N LEU A 211 3.21 -12.91 12.10
CA LEU A 211 2.00 -13.44 11.47
C LEU A 211 0.74 -12.94 12.18
N CYS A 212 -0.19 -12.34 11.45
CA CYS A 212 -1.49 -11.93 11.96
C CYS A 212 -2.39 -13.14 12.21
N LEU A 213 -2.63 -13.47 13.46
CA LEU A 213 -3.44 -14.64 13.80
C LEU A 213 -4.95 -14.40 13.66
N ASP A 214 -5.40 -13.15 13.54
CA ASP A 214 -6.81 -12.82 13.25
C ASP A 214 -7.20 -13.16 11.80
N ALA A 215 -6.24 -13.36 10.90
CA ALA A 215 -6.48 -13.76 9.52
C ALA A 215 -6.64 -15.31 9.44
N GLU A 216 -7.87 -15.78 9.21
CA GLU A 216 -8.21 -17.20 9.17
C GLU A 216 -7.35 -18.00 8.17
N ASN A 217 -7.05 -17.42 7.02
CA ASN A 217 -6.22 -18.10 6.02
C ASN A 217 -4.76 -18.26 6.48
N ILE A 218 -4.25 -17.35 7.31
CA ILE A 218 -2.93 -17.51 7.95
C ILE A 218 -2.96 -18.67 8.93
N GLN A 219 -4.01 -18.82 9.75
CA GLN A 219 -4.14 -19.92 10.69
C GLN A 219 -4.05 -21.30 10.01
N LYS A 220 -4.60 -21.44 8.79
CA LYS A 220 -4.61 -22.70 8.03
C LYS A 220 -3.20 -23.21 7.70
N PHE A 221 -2.24 -22.32 7.46
CA PHE A 221 -0.89 -22.73 7.08
C PHE A 221 0.15 -22.67 8.21
N ILE A 222 -0.18 -22.10 9.39
CA ILE A 222 0.73 -22.08 10.55
C ILE A 222 1.34 -23.45 10.86
N PRO A 223 0.59 -24.58 10.86
CA PRO A 223 1.17 -25.90 11.11
C PRO A 223 2.25 -26.34 10.11
N ARG A 224 2.35 -25.65 8.98
CA ARG A 224 3.32 -25.90 7.89
C ARG A 224 4.49 -24.92 7.89
N VAL A 225 4.48 -23.93 8.79
CA VAL A 225 5.59 -22.98 8.97
C VAL A 225 6.76 -23.70 9.64
N LYS A 226 7.92 -23.71 8.99
CA LYS A 226 9.14 -24.41 9.45
C LYS A 226 10.16 -23.47 10.08
N LYS A 227 9.80 -22.21 10.28
CA LYS A 227 10.67 -21.16 10.78
C LYS A 227 10.16 -20.63 12.11
N ARG A 228 11.03 -19.97 12.87
CA ARG A 228 10.60 -19.25 14.07
C ARG A 228 9.59 -18.18 13.67
N TYR A 229 8.49 -18.08 14.40
CA TYR A 229 7.48 -17.07 14.15
C TYR A 229 6.95 -16.47 15.46
N ILE A 230 6.40 -15.29 15.34
CA ILE A 230 5.71 -14.51 16.36
C ILE A 230 4.31 -14.24 15.83
N THR A 231 3.29 -14.58 16.59
CA THR A 231 1.90 -14.30 16.25
C THR A 231 1.44 -13.00 16.90
N TYR A 232 0.58 -12.26 16.21
CA TYR A 232 -0.10 -11.12 16.78
C TYR A 232 -1.58 -11.08 16.40
N GLY A 233 -2.41 -10.42 17.22
CA GLY A 233 -3.84 -10.31 16.95
C GLY A 233 -4.58 -9.42 17.95
N LEU A 234 -5.83 -9.10 17.61
CA LEU A 234 -6.76 -8.32 18.44
C LEU A 234 -7.83 -9.21 19.08
N GLU A 235 -8.25 -10.27 18.39
CA GLU A 235 -9.35 -11.17 18.78
C GLU A 235 -8.84 -12.56 19.19
N THR A 236 -7.67 -12.96 18.71
CA THR A 236 -7.14 -14.30 18.90
C THR A 236 -6.10 -14.35 20.03
N ARG A 237 -5.87 -15.58 20.56
CA ARG A 237 -4.77 -15.83 21.51
C ARG A 237 -3.46 -15.91 20.75
N ALA A 238 -2.86 -14.75 20.54
CA ALA A 238 -1.55 -14.60 19.90
C ALA A 238 -0.46 -14.34 20.95
N ASP A 239 0.81 -14.43 20.53
CA ASP A 239 1.96 -14.06 21.38
C ASP A 239 1.93 -12.59 21.77
N LEU A 240 1.52 -11.74 20.83
CA LEU A 240 1.38 -10.28 21.00
C LEU A 240 -0.08 -9.87 20.76
N VAL A 241 -0.70 -9.25 21.74
CA VAL A 241 -2.11 -8.84 21.65
C VAL A 241 -2.32 -7.39 22.05
N ALA A 242 -3.34 -6.76 21.44
CA ALA A 242 -3.85 -5.45 21.85
C ALA A 242 -5.10 -5.64 22.72
N GLU A 243 -5.14 -5.00 23.89
CA GLU A 243 -6.23 -5.07 24.84
C GLU A 243 -6.76 -3.68 25.21
N GLY A 244 -8.02 -3.62 25.68
CA GLY A 244 -8.61 -2.35 26.10
C GLY A 244 -8.68 -1.33 24.98
N ILE A 245 -9.02 -1.79 23.76
CA ILE A 245 -9.08 -0.97 22.57
C ILE A 245 -10.20 0.07 22.69
N THR A 246 -9.85 1.34 22.47
CA THR A 246 -10.80 2.44 22.26
C THR A 246 -10.45 3.17 20.98
N VAL A 247 -11.47 3.62 20.23
CA VAL A 247 -11.34 4.42 19.01
C VAL A 247 -12.18 5.66 19.18
N GLU A 248 -11.56 6.83 19.17
CA GLU A 248 -12.22 8.12 19.40
C GLU A 248 -11.69 9.16 18.42
N GLY A 249 -12.55 9.66 17.53
CA GLY A 249 -12.14 10.58 16.48
C GLY A 249 -11.02 10.01 15.62
N PRO A 250 -9.96 10.78 15.38
CA PRO A 250 -8.81 10.35 14.58
C PRO A 250 -7.83 9.45 15.33
N THR A 251 -8.13 9.02 16.56
CA THR A 251 -7.17 8.32 17.41
C THR A 251 -7.66 6.96 17.87
N SER A 252 -6.72 6.07 18.11
CA SER A 252 -6.95 4.77 18.74
C SER A 252 -6.02 4.60 19.93
N ARG A 253 -6.51 3.95 20.99
CA ARG A 253 -5.74 3.65 22.20
C ARG A 253 -5.87 2.18 22.53
N TYR A 254 -4.77 1.54 22.92
CA TYR A 254 -4.75 0.12 23.28
C TYR A 254 -3.52 -0.22 24.13
N ARG A 255 -3.62 -1.27 24.94
CA ARG A 255 -2.49 -1.82 25.70
C ARG A 255 -1.87 -2.99 24.97
N VAL A 256 -0.55 -3.03 24.95
CA VAL A 256 0.23 -4.14 24.36
C VAL A 256 0.57 -5.16 25.43
N ARG A 257 0.22 -6.42 25.19
CA ARG A 257 0.64 -7.56 26.01
C ARG A 257 1.36 -8.60 25.14
N LYS A 258 2.47 -9.13 25.64
CA LYS A 258 3.22 -10.23 25.01
C LYS A 258 3.45 -11.32 26.01
N ASN A 259 3.03 -12.55 25.70
CA ASN A 259 3.20 -13.73 26.56
C ASN A 259 2.75 -13.50 28.03
N GLY A 260 1.64 -12.81 28.24
CA GLY A 260 1.10 -12.49 29.56
C GLY A 260 1.67 -11.24 30.23
N HIS A 261 2.79 -10.71 29.76
CA HIS A 261 3.39 -9.48 30.30
C HIS A 261 2.84 -8.23 29.60
N VAL A 262 2.38 -7.23 30.38
CA VAL A 262 1.91 -5.94 29.86
C VAL A 262 3.10 -5.02 29.68
N TYR A 263 3.32 -4.58 28.43
CA TYR A 263 4.40 -3.64 28.08
C TYR A 263 4.01 -2.18 28.29
N GLY A 264 2.76 -1.80 28.00
CA GLY A 264 2.26 -0.44 28.15
C GLY A 264 1.13 -0.12 27.18
N GLU A 265 0.70 1.14 27.20
CA GLU A 265 -0.36 1.68 26.35
C GLU A 265 0.24 2.50 25.19
N ILE A 266 -0.37 2.40 24.01
CA ILE A 266 -0.03 3.15 22.80
C ILE A 266 -1.24 4.00 22.39
N HIS A 267 -0.99 5.27 22.07
CA HIS A 267 -1.95 6.23 21.53
C HIS A 267 -1.64 6.49 20.07
N LEU A 268 -2.32 5.79 19.16
CA LEU A 268 -2.11 5.90 17.73
C LEU A 268 -2.97 7.03 17.14
N LYS A 269 -2.39 7.92 16.35
CA LYS A 269 -3.10 9.02 15.66
C LYS A 269 -3.75 8.53 14.34
N MET A 270 -4.38 7.38 14.41
CA MET A 270 -5.13 6.78 13.30
C MET A 270 -6.32 6.01 13.86
N PRO A 271 -7.51 6.14 13.27
CA PRO A 271 -8.68 5.38 13.70
C PRO A 271 -8.68 3.97 13.11
N GLY A 272 -9.47 3.10 13.70
CA GLY A 272 -9.81 1.79 13.16
C GLY A 272 -8.92 0.64 13.67
N ARG A 273 -9.59 -0.46 13.95
CA ARG A 273 -8.98 -1.70 14.47
C ARG A 273 -7.88 -2.25 13.55
N HIS A 274 -8.05 -2.12 12.22
CA HIS A 274 -7.04 -2.53 11.25
C HIS A 274 -5.72 -1.77 11.41
N ASN A 275 -5.74 -0.48 11.79
CA ASN A 275 -4.53 0.30 12.05
C ASN A 275 -3.86 -0.11 13.36
N ILE A 276 -4.65 -0.53 14.37
CA ILE A 276 -4.11 -1.14 15.58
C ILE A 276 -3.40 -2.46 15.24
N SER A 277 -4.02 -3.31 14.41
CA SER A 277 -3.39 -4.56 13.93
C SER A 277 -2.09 -4.29 13.18
N ASN A 278 -2.07 -3.32 12.24
CA ASN A 278 -0.87 -2.89 11.53
C ASN A 278 0.24 -2.42 12.48
N SER A 279 -0.13 -1.66 13.51
CA SER A 279 0.84 -1.17 14.51
C SER A 279 1.38 -2.28 15.40
N LEU A 280 0.57 -3.31 15.74
CA LEU A 280 1.06 -4.48 16.47
C LEU A 280 2.13 -5.26 15.68
N ALA A 281 1.99 -5.38 14.37
CA ALA A 281 3.05 -5.96 13.54
C ALA A 281 4.35 -5.16 13.66
N ALA A 282 4.27 -3.82 13.62
CA ALA A 282 5.44 -2.96 13.81
C ALA A 282 6.03 -3.08 15.22
N VAL A 283 5.20 -3.22 16.26
CA VAL A 283 5.65 -3.51 17.64
C VAL A 283 6.39 -4.85 17.69
N ALA A 284 5.85 -5.90 17.05
CA ALA A 284 6.48 -7.23 17.01
C ALA A 284 7.87 -7.16 16.39
N VAL A 285 8.00 -6.46 15.25
CA VAL A 285 9.29 -6.24 14.57
C VAL A 285 10.25 -5.40 15.45
N GLY A 286 9.77 -4.32 16.06
CA GLY A 286 10.59 -3.50 16.93
C GLY A 286 11.15 -4.29 18.11
N LEU A 287 10.32 -5.11 18.78
CA LEU A 287 10.75 -5.98 19.87
C LEU A 287 11.70 -7.10 19.40
N GLU A 288 11.54 -7.59 18.16
CA GLU A 288 12.42 -8.57 17.54
C GLU A 288 13.84 -8.01 17.29
N LEU A 289 13.94 -6.71 16.99
CA LEU A 289 15.21 -6.01 16.79
C LEU A 289 15.68 -5.30 18.08
N ASP A 290 15.22 -5.76 19.25
CA ASP A 290 15.63 -5.27 20.59
C ASP A 290 15.41 -3.76 20.79
N ILE A 291 14.47 -3.13 20.08
CA ILE A 291 14.09 -1.74 20.32
C ILE A 291 13.28 -1.67 21.63
N PRO A 292 13.70 -0.83 22.61
CA PRO A 292 12.94 -0.66 23.84
C PRO A 292 11.50 -0.24 23.60
N PHE A 293 10.55 -0.86 24.31
CA PHE A 293 9.11 -0.61 24.07
C PHE A 293 8.73 0.87 24.19
N ASP A 294 9.32 1.62 25.11
CA ASP A 294 9.08 3.06 25.22
C ASP A 294 9.47 3.85 23.96
N ASN A 295 10.51 3.41 23.25
CA ASN A 295 10.90 4.01 21.98
C ASN A 295 9.90 3.63 20.89
N ILE A 296 9.50 2.34 20.83
CA ILE A 296 8.45 1.85 19.90
C ILE A 296 7.18 2.68 20.10
N ARG A 297 6.72 2.82 21.34
CA ARG A 297 5.54 3.60 21.71
C ARG A 297 5.63 5.04 21.19
N LYS A 298 6.69 5.78 21.60
CA LYS A 298 6.90 7.18 21.17
C LYS A 298 6.90 7.34 19.65
N LYS A 299 7.50 6.39 18.93
CA LYS A 299 7.57 6.42 17.48
C LYS A 299 6.20 6.19 16.84
N LEU A 300 5.40 5.23 17.31
CA LEU A 300 4.03 5.01 16.84
C LEU A 300 3.10 6.18 17.19
N GLU A 301 3.23 6.79 18.36
CA GLU A 301 2.47 7.99 18.76
C GLU A 301 2.82 9.23 17.91
N SER A 302 4.03 9.27 17.32
CA SER A 302 4.47 10.33 16.40
C SER A 302 4.14 10.05 14.93
N PHE A 303 3.68 8.85 14.61
CA PHE A 303 3.37 8.47 13.24
C PHE A 303 2.26 9.32 12.62
N GLN A 304 2.51 9.90 11.45
CA GLN A 304 1.60 10.85 10.79
C GLN A 304 0.74 10.22 9.69
N GLY A 305 0.83 8.89 9.50
CA GLY A 305 0.12 8.19 8.42
C GLY A 305 0.94 8.01 7.15
N VAL A 306 0.25 7.67 6.09
CA VAL A 306 0.76 7.47 4.72
C VAL A 306 -0.19 8.18 3.77
N HIS A 307 0.32 8.78 2.70
CA HIS A 307 -0.53 9.43 1.70
C HIS A 307 -1.63 8.48 1.21
N ARG A 308 -2.84 9.01 1.16
CA ARG A 308 -4.03 8.30 0.71
C ARG A 308 -4.33 7.00 1.50
N ARG A 309 -3.96 6.94 2.79
CA ARG A 309 -4.33 5.87 3.73
C ARG A 309 -5.01 6.49 4.94
N PHE A 310 -6.33 6.70 4.83
CA PHE A 310 -7.10 7.48 5.78
C PHE A 310 -6.44 8.85 6.04
N GLU A 311 -6.03 9.51 4.96
CA GLU A 311 -5.38 10.82 5.02
C GLU A 311 -6.42 11.90 5.33
N VAL A 312 -6.39 12.45 6.53
CA VAL A 312 -7.23 13.61 6.88
C VAL A 312 -6.67 14.84 6.21
N LEU A 313 -7.35 15.33 5.17
CA LEU A 313 -6.95 16.54 4.43
C LEU A 313 -7.14 17.80 5.28
N GLY A 314 -8.12 17.79 6.16
CA GLY A 314 -8.42 18.85 7.11
C GLY A 314 -9.88 18.90 7.54
N GLU A 315 -10.21 19.90 8.35
CA GLU A 315 -11.57 20.25 8.76
C GLU A 315 -11.85 21.72 8.46
N ALA A 316 -12.98 22.00 7.82
CA ALA A 316 -13.48 23.35 7.56
C ALA A 316 -15.02 23.33 7.64
N ASN A 317 -15.63 24.43 8.14
CA ASN A 317 -17.07 24.53 8.36
C ASN A 317 -17.67 23.35 9.17
N ASN A 318 -16.89 22.79 10.11
CA ASN A 318 -17.22 21.59 10.90
C ASN A 318 -17.45 20.33 10.01
N ILE A 319 -16.83 20.30 8.81
CA ILE A 319 -16.81 19.14 7.90
C ILE A 319 -15.39 18.61 7.83
N ILE A 320 -15.18 17.32 8.11
CA ILE A 320 -13.89 16.65 7.96
C ILE A 320 -13.80 16.06 6.56
N VAL A 321 -12.67 16.25 5.89
CA VAL A 321 -12.40 15.67 4.56
C VAL A 321 -11.25 14.68 4.65
N VAL A 322 -11.49 13.46 4.16
CA VAL A 322 -10.54 12.32 4.19
C VAL A 322 -10.32 11.79 2.77
N ASP A 323 -9.10 11.36 2.46
CA ASP A 323 -8.77 10.62 1.24
C ASP A 323 -8.22 9.23 1.57
N ASP A 324 -8.76 8.19 0.90
CA ASP A 324 -8.29 6.82 1.06
C ASP A 324 -8.15 6.11 -0.28
N TYR A 325 -7.07 5.37 -0.43
CA TYR A 325 -6.74 4.58 -1.62
C TYR A 325 -7.57 3.29 -1.76
N ALA A 326 -8.55 3.05 -0.88
CA ALA A 326 -9.39 1.86 -0.90
C ALA A 326 -10.12 1.71 -2.24
N HIS A 327 -9.87 0.59 -2.92
CA HIS A 327 -10.35 0.33 -4.27
C HIS A 327 -10.81 -1.13 -4.48
N ASN A 328 -10.80 -1.94 -3.44
CA ASN A 328 -11.41 -3.26 -3.44
C ASN A 328 -12.38 -3.41 -2.25
N PRO A 329 -13.30 -4.38 -2.27
CA PRO A 329 -14.35 -4.53 -1.27
C PRO A 329 -13.86 -4.57 0.18
N ALA A 330 -12.80 -5.32 0.47
CA ALA A 330 -12.27 -5.47 1.82
C ALA A 330 -11.68 -4.15 2.34
N LYS A 331 -10.91 -3.43 1.50
CA LYS A 331 -10.33 -2.11 1.83
C LYS A 331 -11.42 -1.06 2.05
N LEU A 332 -12.48 -1.07 1.22
CA LEU A 332 -13.63 -0.18 1.37
C LEU A 332 -14.35 -0.40 2.71
N LYS A 333 -14.65 -1.65 3.03
CA LYS A 333 -15.27 -2.02 4.32
C LYS A 333 -14.39 -1.58 5.49
N ALA A 334 -13.09 -1.81 5.43
CA ALA A 334 -12.15 -1.42 6.48
C ALA A 334 -12.09 0.11 6.67
N ALA A 335 -11.97 0.88 5.58
CA ALA A 335 -11.94 2.35 5.63
C ALA A 335 -13.23 2.92 6.20
N LEU A 336 -14.40 2.46 5.71
CA LEU A 336 -15.70 2.94 6.16
C LEU A 336 -16.02 2.51 7.60
N SER A 337 -15.68 1.27 8.00
CA SER A 337 -15.83 0.85 9.41
C SER A 337 -14.91 1.65 10.32
N GLY A 338 -13.66 1.87 9.96
CA GLY A 338 -12.75 2.70 10.74
C GLY A 338 -13.26 4.14 10.89
N THR A 339 -13.87 4.69 9.83
CA THR A 339 -14.55 5.99 9.88
C THR A 339 -15.72 5.98 10.86
N ARG A 340 -16.57 4.97 10.76
CA ARG A 340 -17.76 4.83 11.61
C ARG A 340 -17.40 4.61 13.09
N ASP A 341 -16.38 3.80 13.36
CA ASP A 341 -15.91 3.52 14.72
C ASP A 341 -15.28 4.77 15.37
N GLY A 342 -14.53 5.56 14.59
CA GLY A 342 -13.86 6.76 15.09
C GLY A 342 -14.76 7.97 15.21
N TYR A 343 -15.72 8.12 14.31
CA TYR A 343 -16.51 9.34 14.20
C TYR A 343 -18.00 9.07 14.27
N LYS A 344 -18.68 9.70 15.23
CA LYS A 344 -20.16 9.68 15.33
C LYS A 344 -20.78 10.76 14.41
N ARG A 345 -20.34 10.81 13.16
CA ARG A 345 -20.74 11.80 12.17
C ARG A 345 -21.43 11.11 10.98
N ARG A 346 -22.23 11.84 10.21
CA ARG A 346 -22.76 11.37 8.93
C ARG A 346 -21.62 11.20 7.94
N ILE A 347 -21.55 10.05 7.27
CA ILE A 347 -20.49 9.70 6.31
C ILE A 347 -21.00 9.89 4.89
N VAL A 348 -20.40 10.81 4.15
CA VAL A 348 -20.60 11.01 2.71
C VAL A 348 -19.40 10.41 2.00
N ALA A 349 -19.58 9.25 1.38
CA ALA A 349 -18.55 8.55 0.65
C ALA A 349 -18.60 8.88 -0.85
N VAL A 350 -17.45 9.16 -1.46
CA VAL A 350 -17.28 9.33 -2.90
C VAL A 350 -16.38 8.23 -3.41
N PHE A 351 -16.91 7.33 -4.21
CA PHE A 351 -16.20 6.15 -4.69
C PHE A 351 -15.94 6.18 -6.19
N GLN A 352 -14.68 6.00 -6.58
CA GLN A 352 -14.26 5.76 -7.95
C GLN A 352 -13.86 4.30 -8.13
N PRO A 353 -14.67 3.48 -8.82
CA PRO A 353 -14.28 2.11 -9.15
C PRO A 353 -13.01 2.12 -10.01
N HIS A 354 -12.15 1.10 -9.85
CA HIS A 354 -10.84 1.05 -10.49
C HIS A 354 -10.63 -0.29 -11.19
N ARG A 355 -10.38 -0.26 -12.52
CA ARG A 355 -10.24 -1.38 -13.45
C ARG A 355 -11.55 -2.12 -13.72
N TYR A 356 -11.87 -2.30 -14.99
CA TYR A 356 -13.10 -2.99 -15.42
C TYR A 356 -13.13 -4.45 -14.97
N GLN A 357 -11.98 -5.16 -15.05
CA GLN A 357 -11.89 -6.55 -14.62
C GLN A 357 -12.25 -6.70 -13.14
N ARG A 358 -11.68 -5.85 -12.26
CA ARG A 358 -11.98 -5.88 -10.83
C ARG A 358 -13.45 -5.62 -10.53
N VAL A 359 -14.07 -4.66 -11.23
CA VAL A 359 -15.51 -4.37 -11.06
C VAL A 359 -16.36 -5.56 -11.48
N ARG A 360 -16.00 -6.24 -12.57
CA ARG A 360 -16.68 -7.46 -13.04
C ARG A 360 -16.57 -8.60 -12.03
N ASP A 361 -15.35 -8.89 -11.61
CA ASP A 361 -15.02 -10.08 -10.82
C ASP A 361 -15.50 -9.99 -9.37
N LEU A 362 -15.63 -8.77 -8.82
CA LEU A 362 -16.02 -8.49 -7.45
C LEU A 362 -17.34 -7.70 -7.33
N ALA A 363 -18.22 -7.79 -8.33
CA ALA A 363 -19.44 -6.99 -8.41
C ALA A 363 -20.38 -7.20 -7.19
N ASP A 364 -20.55 -8.45 -6.74
CA ASP A 364 -21.41 -8.79 -5.60
C ASP A 364 -20.81 -8.26 -4.29
N GLU A 365 -19.51 -8.42 -4.08
CA GLU A 365 -18.78 -7.93 -2.91
C GLU A 365 -18.80 -6.40 -2.84
N PHE A 366 -18.61 -5.72 -3.98
CA PHE A 366 -18.75 -4.26 -4.05
C PHE A 366 -20.13 -3.81 -3.64
N SER A 367 -21.19 -4.51 -4.11
CA SER A 367 -22.57 -4.16 -3.81
C SER A 367 -22.87 -4.13 -2.30
N ARG A 368 -22.09 -4.85 -1.51
CA ARG A 368 -22.23 -5.01 -0.05
C ARG A 368 -21.14 -4.30 0.76
N SER A 369 -20.40 -3.36 0.16
CA SER A 369 -19.23 -2.78 0.80
C SER A 369 -19.47 -1.41 1.45
N PHE A 370 -20.65 -0.80 1.24
CA PHE A 370 -20.88 0.60 1.58
C PHE A 370 -21.89 0.84 2.71
N TYR A 371 -22.32 -0.19 3.45
CA TYR A 371 -23.34 -0.08 4.50
C TYR A 371 -23.02 0.92 5.63
N GLN A 372 -21.75 1.25 5.82
CA GLN A 372 -21.31 2.22 6.82
C GLN A 372 -21.36 3.67 6.31
N ALA A 373 -21.55 3.91 5.02
CA ALA A 373 -21.79 5.24 4.46
C ALA A 373 -23.27 5.60 4.53
N ASP A 374 -23.58 6.84 4.90
CA ASP A 374 -24.96 7.35 4.92
C ASP A 374 -25.37 7.83 3.52
N VAL A 375 -24.43 8.43 2.79
CA VAL A 375 -24.57 8.85 1.38
C VAL A 375 -23.41 8.29 0.59
N LEU A 376 -23.68 7.75 -0.57
CA LEU A 376 -22.68 7.24 -1.50
C LEU A 376 -22.81 7.93 -2.86
N ILE A 377 -21.72 8.55 -3.31
CA ILE A 377 -21.57 9.00 -4.69
C ILE A 377 -20.65 8.01 -5.41
N VAL A 378 -21.13 7.43 -6.51
CA VAL A 378 -20.32 6.55 -7.40
C VAL A 378 -20.04 7.31 -8.69
N THR A 379 -18.76 7.37 -9.10
CA THR A 379 -18.38 8.00 -10.37
C THR A 379 -17.93 6.97 -11.39
N SER A 380 -17.52 7.41 -12.58
CA SER A 380 -17.06 6.55 -13.68
C SER A 380 -15.89 5.66 -13.27
N ILE A 381 -15.79 4.48 -13.89
CA ILE A 381 -14.67 3.56 -13.68
C ILE A 381 -13.37 4.20 -14.18
N TYR A 382 -12.36 4.25 -13.33
CA TYR A 382 -10.99 4.57 -13.74
C TYR A 382 -10.37 3.34 -14.39
N SER A 383 -10.10 3.43 -15.71
CA SER A 383 -9.71 2.26 -16.52
C SER A 383 -8.32 1.71 -16.19
N ALA A 384 -7.39 2.56 -15.74
CA ALA A 384 -5.98 2.20 -15.55
C ALA A 384 -5.34 1.52 -16.80
N GLY A 385 -5.76 1.97 -18.00
CA GLY A 385 -5.28 1.42 -19.26
C GLY A 385 -6.05 0.21 -19.78
N GLU A 386 -7.03 -0.34 -19.05
CA GLU A 386 -7.88 -1.42 -19.52
C GLU A 386 -8.91 -0.91 -20.55
N ALA A 387 -9.20 -1.76 -21.54
CA ALA A 387 -10.33 -1.54 -22.43
C ALA A 387 -11.66 -1.75 -21.68
N PRO A 388 -12.72 -1.00 -22.02
CA PRO A 388 -14.05 -1.22 -21.45
C PRO A 388 -14.53 -2.67 -21.70
N ILE A 389 -15.18 -3.24 -20.67
CA ILE A 389 -15.80 -4.58 -20.77
C ILE A 389 -17.30 -4.37 -20.95
N GLU A 390 -17.88 -5.09 -21.93
CA GLU A 390 -19.31 -5.03 -22.21
C GLU A 390 -20.13 -5.35 -20.94
N ASN A 391 -21.16 -4.56 -20.70
CA ASN A 391 -22.03 -4.67 -19.52
C ASN A 391 -21.39 -4.37 -18.15
N VAL A 392 -20.13 -3.96 -18.07
CA VAL A 392 -19.45 -3.54 -16.83
C VAL A 392 -19.40 -2.02 -16.79
N THR A 393 -20.29 -1.39 -16.02
CA THR A 393 -20.37 0.07 -15.86
C THR A 393 -20.52 0.47 -14.40
N ALA A 394 -20.04 1.66 -14.07
CA ALA A 394 -20.21 2.21 -12.72
C ALA A 394 -21.69 2.49 -12.39
N GLU A 395 -22.52 2.79 -13.39
CA GLU A 395 -23.95 2.98 -13.22
C GLU A 395 -24.64 1.68 -12.76
N LYS A 396 -24.34 0.55 -13.42
CA LYS A 396 -24.86 -0.76 -13.01
C LYS A 396 -24.38 -1.14 -11.60
N LEU A 397 -23.14 -0.80 -11.26
CA LEU A 397 -22.62 -1.01 -9.92
C LEU A 397 -23.41 -0.17 -8.90
N ALA A 398 -23.64 1.10 -9.16
CA ALA A 398 -24.45 1.98 -8.29
C ALA A 398 -25.88 1.43 -8.10
N GLN A 399 -26.53 0.98 -9.18
CA GLN A 399 -27.85 0.33 -9.12
C GLN A 399 -27.81 -0.95 -8.27
N SER A 400 -26.77 -1.78 -8.43
CA SER A 400 -26.59 -2.99 -7.64
C SER A 400 -26.40 -2.69 -6.15
N ILE A 401 -25.59 -1.67 -5.79
CA ILE A 401 -25.40 -1.23 -4.41
C ILE A 401 -26.76 -0.79 -3.80
N GLN A 402 -27.53 -0.03 -4.56
CA GLN A 402 -28.86 0.40 -4.13
C GLN A 402 -29.83 -0.78 -3.95
N ALA A 403 -29.82 -1.74 -4.87
CA ALA A 403 -30.62 -2.95 -4.79
C ALA A 403 -30.27 -3.84 -3.58
N HIS A 404 -29.01 -3.79 -3.11
CA HIS A 404 -28.58 -4.47 -1.89
C HIS A 404 -28.86 -3.68 -0.60
N GLY A 405 -29.65 -2.61 -0.67
CA GLY A 405 -30.22 -1.93 0.49
C GLY A 405 -29.50 -0.66 0.94
N HIS A 406 -28.55 -0.13 0.17
CA HIS A 406 -28.00 1.18 0.48
C HIS A 406 -29.03 2.28 0.19
N ARG A 407 -29.32 3.11 1.19
CA ARG A 407 -30.48 4.03 1.14
C ARG A 407 -30.30 5.21 0.20
N GLN A 408 -29.10 5.73 0.06
CA GLN A 408 -28.82 6.95 -0.72
C GLN A 408 -27.58 6.76 -1.58
N VAL A 409 -27.78 6.38 -2.84
CA VAL A 409 -26.72 6.20 -3.86
C VAL A 409 -26.97 7.18 -5.00
N LEU A 410 -25.96 7.96 -5.34
CA LEU A 410 -25.95 8.91 -6.45
C LEU A 410 -24.91 8.43 -7.47
N TYR A 411 -25.29 8.29 -8.73
CA TYR A 411 -24.36 8.07 -9.82
C TYR A 411 -24.01 9.39 -10.51
N VAL A 412 -22.75 9.79 -10.46
CA VAL A 412 -22.23 11.04 -11.03
C VAL A 412 -21.04 10.71 -11.91
N PRO A 413 -21.24 10.47 -13.22
CA PRO A 413 -20.17 10.04 -14.13
C PRO A 413 -19.06 11.08 -14.32
N ASP A 414 -19.41 12.34 -14.24
CA ASP A 414 -18.50 13.48 -14.44
C ASP A 414 -17.88 13.88 -13.09
N THR A 415 -16.58 13.59 -12.93
CA THR A 415 -15.85 13.88 -11.69
C THR A 415 -15.81 15.37 -11.37
N ASP A 416 -15.83 16.25 -12.38
CA ASP A 416 -15.74 17.69 -12.19
C ASP A 416 -17.01 18.26 -11.50
N LYS A 417 -18.15 17.57 -11.64
CA LYS A 417 -19.44 17.96 -11.00
C LYS A 417 -19.54 17.50 -9.54
N ILE A 418 -18.71 16.56 -9.11
CA ILE A 418 -18.83 15.98 -7.77
C ILE A 418 -18.61 17.04 -6.68
N THR A 419 -17.65 17.94 -6.89
CA THR A 419 -17.36 19.01 -5.92
C THR A 419 -18.57 19.93 -5.72
N ASP A 420 -19.28 20.31 -6.81
CA ASP A 420 -20.48 21.14 -6.71
C ASP A 420 -21.60 20.42 -5.94
N ILE A 421 -21.82 19.14 -6.25
CA ILE A 421 -22.78 18.29 -5.53
C ILE A 421 -22.42 18.17 -4.05
N LEU A 422 -21.14 17.97 -3.71
CA LEU A 422 -20.71 17.91 -2.32
C LEU A 422 -20.98 19.22 -1.58
N MET A 423 -20.76 20.39 -2.23
CA MET A 423 -21.09 21.71 -1.65
C MET A 423 -22.60 21.89 -1.38
N GLU A 424 -23.46 21.23 -2.14
CA GLU A 424 -24.93 21.29 -1.97
C GLU A 424 -25.45 20.34 -0.90
N ILE A 425 -24.90 19.11 -0.81
CA ILE A 425 -25.49 18.04 0.04
C ILE A 425 -24.85 17.90 1.41
N THR A 426 -23.62 18.42 1.59
CA THR A 426 -22.92 18.33 2.88
C THR A 426 -23.45 19.37 3.87
N GLN A 427 -23.35 19.02 5.12
CA GLN A 427 -23.79 19.87 6.25
C GLN A 427 -22.74 19.81 7.37
N PRO A 428 -22.74 20.77 8.30
CA PRO A 428 -21.88 20.72 9.47
C PRO A 428 -21.99 19.37 10.19
N GLU A 429 -20.87 18.90 10.73
CA GLU A 429 -20.70 17.58 11.36
C GLU A 429 -20.69 16.39 10.37
N ASP A 430 -20.56 16.62 9.06
CA ASP A 430 -20.29 15.55 8.12
C ASP A 430 -18.80 15.15 8.13
N ILE A 431 -18.55 13.90 7.69
CA ILE A 431 -17.26 13.45 7.23
C ILE A 431 -17.39 13.03 5.77
N VAL A 432 -16.61 13.67 4.90
CA VAL A 432 -16.53 13.35 3.48
C VAL A 432 -15.29 12.50 3.25
N ILE A 433 -15.46 11.30 2.68
CA ILE A 433 -14.36 10.41 2.38
C ILE A 433 -14.31 10.08 0.88
N THR A 434 -13.19 10.41 0.22
CA THR A 434 -12.91 9.96 -1.14
C THR A 434 -12.23 8.60 -1.12
N LEU A 435 -12.71 7.66 -1.96
CA LEU A 435 -12.31 6.26 -1.99
C LEU A 435 -11.95 5.85 -3.43
N GLY A 436 -10.72 5.40 -3.65
CA GLY A 436 -10.30 4.91 -4.96
C GLY A 436 -8.81 5.04 -5.23
N ALA A 437 -8.29 4.23 -6.16
CA ALA A 437 -6.87 4.23 -6.56
C ALA A 437 -6.57 5.20 -7.72
N GLY A 438 -7.60 5.72 -8.39
CA GLY A 438 -7.48 6.67 -9.49
C GLY A 438 -7.29 8.11 -9.02
N ASP A 439 -7.90 9.05 -9.74
CA ASP A 439 -7.72 10.48 -9.55
C ASP A 439 -8.80 11.14 -8.64
N ILE A 440 -9.64 10.34 -8.02
CA ILE A 440 -10.71 10.83 -7.12
C ILE A 440 -10.19 11.68 -5.95
N SER A 441 -8.94 11.49 -5.55
CA SER A 441 -8.27 12.31 -4.54
C SER A 441 -8.23 13.80 -4.90
N LYS A 442 -8.26 14.15 -6.20
CA LYS A 442 -8.34 15.54 -6.66
C LYS A 442 -9.67 16.19 -6.23
N VAL A 443 -10.76 15.42 -6.29
CA VAL A 443 -12.09 15.88 -5.85
C VAL A 443 -12.08 16.22 -4.36
N GLY A 444 -11.52 15.34 -3.51
CA GLY A 444 -11.42 15.60 -2.07
C GLY A 444 -10.61 16.87 -1.76
N ARG A 445 -9.47 17.05 -2.42
CA ARG A 445 -8.61 18.25 -2.25
C ARG A 445 -9.29 19.52 -2.73
N GLU A 446 -9.97 19.49 -3.88
CA GLU A 446 -10.71 20.62 -4.42
C GLU A 446 -11.91 20.96 -3.53
N PHE A 447 -12.66 19.96 -3.05
CA PHE A 447 -13.76 20.17 -2.11
C PHE A 447 -13.25 20.84 -0.83
N PHE A 448 -12.17 20.36 -0.23
CA PHE A 448 -11.59 20.96 0.97
C PHE A 448 -11.15 22.42 0.74
N ARG A 449 -10.49 22.69 -0.40
CA ARG A 449 -10.09 24.04 -0.78
C ARG A 449 -11.30 25.00 -0.87
N ARG A 450 -12.41 24.53 -1.46
CA ARG A 450 -13.65 25.36 -1.56
C ARG A 450 -14.31 25.57 -0.20
N LEU A 451 -14.33 24.57 0.66
CA LEU A 451 -14.83 24.73 2.04
C LEU A 451 -14.06 25.82 2.79
N GLN A 452 -12.72 25.83 2.67
CA GLN A 452 -11.87 26.84 3.28
C GLN A 452 -12.15 28.26 2.72
N ALA A 453 -12.46 28.36 1.43
CA ALA A 453 -12.77 29.65 0.79
C ALA A 453 -14.18 30.16 1.14
N SER A 454 -15.07 29.30 1.66
CA SER A 454 -16.43 29.63 2.07
C SER A 454 -16.57 29.87 3.58
N SER A 455 -15.47 29.73 4.32
CA SER A 455 -15.35 29.99 5.77
C SER A 455 -14.91 31.47 6.00
#